data_d20b7f305b94fc4c65bc6708e7b87b5c
#
_entry.id   d20b7f305b94fc4c65bc6708e7b87b5c
#
_cell.length_a   1.000
_cell.length_b   1.000
_cell.length_c   1.000
_cell.angle_alpha   90.00
_cell.angle_beta   90.00
_cell.angle_gamma   90.00
#
_symmetry.space_group_name_H-M   'P 1'
#
loop_
_entity.id
_entity.type
_entity.pdbx_description
1 polymer ?
#
loop_
_entity_poly.entity_id
_entity_poly.type
_entity_poly.pdbx_seq_one_letter_code
_entity_poly.pdbx_strand_id
1 'polypeptide(L)'
;MGLIGRVDTLWDTCISGWASDDADSNRPVQVDVIVNSLPVATVPCVVFREDLLAAGIGDGCKGFVFDPTAHLRPGRNSLEVYYTGSGLLVPGGRGHWVRRREGRISEWEAAFLAALEAYFEFKPGHHVCGIGEGAKELERVLFDSLRMPSAPMEKAALVVSCGADHRFLWSALTQFVQEHMNQPGFLAIGFDETADVCGRVRQAFRECGAAEPMLESLTGYRGVGQIFAFANTPIAEAPPVLAHIHVPKCAGTSFRVLLETYFGPRHLGLYVNDTYFVYGDEALRSYLLQGPELQGFSSHHVRRFPHWLAGREMLYVTFLRDPIQQFVSYMTHVKKHYAEITSASLLAAVPPDAPQLTLREFARWLLTQDRDIPFRENHNVNFFARHSAPAAPDRLEAAKTALEGFFFVGITERMEESVNKLRALARAAGLDFPPGSPPVENTSADYRDDLGWLHPGDEVGSMLLRSVEKDRQLYDWAAARITG
;
A
#
# COMPACT_ATOMS: atom_id res chain seq x y z
N MET A 1 -22.57 -11.16 -15.90
CA MET A 1 -23.07 -9.87 -15.38
C MET A 1 -21.85 -9.12 -14.87
N GLY A 2 -21.55 -8.00 -15.52
CA GLY A 2 -20.38 -7.18 -15.16
C GLY A 2 -20.78 -6.02 -14.25
N LEU A 3 -21.09 -6.29 -12.97
CA LEU A 3 -21.32 -5.21 -12.02
C LEU A 3 -20.00 -4.54 -11.69
N ILE A 4 -19.94 -3.23 -11.88
CA ILE A 4 -18.79 -2.37 -11.58
C ILE A 4 -19.23 -1.28 -10.60
N GLY A 5 -18.31 -0.81 -9.77
CA GLY A 5 -18.62 0.25 -8.82
C GLY A 5 -17.54 0.39 -7.75
N ARG A 6 -17.75 1.38 -6.88
CA ARG A 6 -16.87 1.66 -5.76
C ARG A 6 -17.62 2.40 -4.66
N VAL A 7 -17.32 2.08 -3.41
CA VAL A 7 -17.65 2.92 -2.27
C VAL A 7 -16.51 3.93 -2.08
N ASP A 8 -16.83 5.20 -2.22
CA ASP A 8 -15.85 6.30 -2.09
C ASP A 8 -15.75 6.79 -0.64
N THR A 9 -16.87 6.74 0.08
CA THR A 9 -16.97 7.13 1.48
C THR A 9 -17.73 6.05 2.24
N LEU A 10 -17.13 5.56 3.33
CA LEU A 10 -17.77 4.60 4.23
C LEU A 10 -17.60 5.10 5.65
N TRP A 11 -18.47 6.03 6.07
CA TRP A 11 -18.39 6.72 7.37
C TRP A 11 -19.66 6.48 8.17
N ASP A 12 -19.58 6.75 9.49
CA ASP A 12 -20.74 6.63 10.40
C ASP A 12 -21.87 7.65 10.14
N THR A 13 -21.64 8.61 9.27
CA THR A 13 -22.60 9.66 8.87
C THR A 13 -22.92 9.66 7.40
N CYS A 14 -22.12 8.99 6.58
CA CYS A 14 -22.29 8.99 5.14
C CYS A 14 -21.65 7.74 4.55
N ILE A 15 -22.44 7.00 3.80
CA ILE A 15 -21.94 5.98 2.88
C ILE A 15 -22.25 6.50 1.48
N SER A 16 -21.23 6.67 0.66
CA SER A 16 -21.40 7.13 -0.73
C SER A 16 -20.49 6.39 -1.68
N GLY A 17 -20.91 6.33 -2.92
CA GLY A 17 -20.16 5.65 -3.97
C GLY A 17 -20.96 5.63 -5.27
N TRP A 18 -20.64 4.67 -6.11
CA TRP A 18 -21.36 4.46 -7.36
C TRP A 18 -21.38 2.97 -7.74
N ALA A 19 -22.38 2.57 -8.51
CA ALA A 19 -22.46 1.24 -9.09
C ALA A 19 -23.22 1.26 -10.44
N SER A 20 -22.75 0.45 -11.38
CA SER A 20 -23.33 0.32 -12.72
C SER A 20 -23.25 -1.13 -13.21
N ASP A 21 -24.06 -1.48 -14.19
CA ASP A 21 -23.92 -2.72 -14.95
C ASP A 21 -23.09 -2.43 -16.20
N ASP A 22 -21.90 -3.01 -16.31
CA ASP A 22 -20.98 -2.82 -17.43
C ASP A 22 -21.53 -3.41 -18.75
N ALA A 23 -22.40 -4.42 -18.65
CA ALA A 23 -23.04 -5.04 -19.81
C ALA A 23 -24.24 -4.21 -20.33
N ASP A 24 -24.88 -3.44 -19.47
CA ASP A 24 -26.01 -2.55 -19.81
C ASP A 24 -26.03 -1.34 -18.86
N SER A 25 -25.35 -0.29 -19.27
CA SER A 25 -25.25 0.94 -18.47
C SER A 25 -26.59 1.66 -18.23
N ASN A 26 -27.65 1.31 -18.95
CA ASN A 26 -28.99 1.85 -18.73
C ASN A 26 -29.79 1.06 -17.68
N ARG A 27 -29.31 -0.13 -17.31
CA ARG A 27 -29.94 -0.94 -16.28
C ARG A 27 -29.82 -0.27 -14.92
N PRO A 28 -30.93 -0.08 -14.18
CA PRO A 28 -30.87 0.43 -12.81
C PRO A 28 -30.11 -0.55 -11.91
N VAL A 29 -29.12 -0.04 -11.19
CA VAL A 29 -28.36 -0.78 -10.17
C VAL A 29 -28.75 -0.26 -8.80
N GLN A 30 -28.82 -1.15 -7.83
CA GLN A 30 -29.05 -0.83 -6.42
C GLN A 30 -27.96 -1.47 -5.58
N VAL A 31 -27.72 -0.92 -4.39
CA VAL A 31 -26.81 -1.48 -3.41
C VAL A 31 -27.53 -1.72 -2.10
N ASP A 32 -27.24 -2.85 -1.46
CA ASP A 32 -27.73 -3.18 -0.13
C ASP A 32 -26.73 -2.73 0.91
N VAL A 33 -27.17 -1.91 1.85
CA VAL A 33 -26.38 -1.47 3.01
C VAL A 33 -26.68 -2.39 4.17
N ILE A 34 -25.66 -2.97 4.74
CA ILE A 34 -25.73 -3.89 5.89
C ILE A 34 -24.99 -3.26 7.06
N VAL A 35 -25.66 -3.14 8.19
CA VAL A 35 -25.09 -2.65 9.44
C VAL A 35 -25.17 -3.76 10.48
N ASN A 36 -24.05 -4.12 11.09
CA ASN A 36 -24.00 -5.17 12.10
C ASN A 36 -24.64 -6.50 11.66
N SER A 37 -24.35 -6.90 10.43
CA SER A 37 -24.91 -8.09 9.76
C SER A 37 -26.44 -8.04 9.51
N LEU A 38 -27.09 -6.88 9.67
CA LEU A 38 -28.50 -6.68 9.37
C LEU A 38 -28.65 -5.78 8.15
N PRO A 39 -29.41 -6.19 7.11
CA PRO A 39 -29.72 -5.31 5.99
C PRO A 39 -30.59 -4.14 6.50
N VAL A 40 -30.16 -2.92 6.25
CA VAL A 40 -30.82 -1.71 6.74
C VAL A 40 -31.42 -0.85 5.62
N ALA A 41 -30.89 -0.96 4.41
CA ALA A 41 -31.41 -0.25 3.25
C ALA A 41 -31.00 -0.92 1.95
N THR A 42 -31.87 -0.76 0.93
CA THR A 42 -31.50 -0.93 -0.47
C THR A 42 -31.54 0.44 -1.13
N VAL A 43 -30.39 0.91 -1.62
CA VAL A 43 -30.19 2.27 -2.10
C VAL A 43 -30.05 2.27 -3.62
N PRO A 44 -30.89 3.00 -4.36
CA PRO A 44 -30.76 3.10 -5.80
C PRO A 44 -29.56 3.97 -6.20
N CYS A 45 -28.84 3.55 -7.23
CA CYS A 45 -27.71 4.29 -7.80
C CYS A 45 -28.21 5.26 -8.87
N VAL A 46 -28.71 6.42 -8.43
CA VAL A 46 -29.35 7.44 -9.28
C VAL A 46 -28.81 8.85 -9.09
N VAL A 47 -27.82 9.01 -8.22
CA VAL A 47 -27.19 10.32 -7.99
C VAL A 47 -26.27 10.64 -9.17
N PHE A 48 -26.46 11.83 -9.75
CA PHE A 48 -25.61 12.30 -10.84
C PHE A 48 -24.19 12.58 -10.38
N ARG A 49 -23.23 12.13 -11.19
CA ARG A 49 -21.79 12.32 -10.98
C ARG A 49 -21.12 12.71 -12.30
N GLU A 50 -20.56 13.90 -12.34
CA GLU A 50 -19.91 14.44 -13.53
C GLU A 50 -18.67 13.61 -13.94
N ASP A 51 -17.91 13.09 -12.98
CA ASP A 51 -16.76 12.23 -13.21
C ASP A 51 -17.13 10.90 -13.89
N LEU A 52 -18.29 10.32 -13.55
CA LEU A 52 -18.79 9.10 -14.20
C LEU A 52 -19.28 9.38 -15.62
N LEU A 53 -19.93 10.50 -15.83
CA LEU A 53 -20.34 10.94 -17.17
C LEU A 53 -19.11 11.16 -18.06
N ALA A 54 -18.09 11.85 -17.54
CA ALA A 54 -16.84 12.08 -18.25
C ALA A 54 -16.06 10.78 -18.53
N ALA A 55 -16.22 9.75 -17.69
CA ALA A 55 -15.65 8.42 -17.88
C ALA A 55 -16.48 7.53 -18.82
N GLY A 56 -17.62 8.03 -19.37
CA GLY A 56 -18.49 7.27 -20.25
C GLY A 56 -19.32 6.19 -19.54
N ILE A 57 -19.52 6.29 -18.23
CA ILE A 57 -20.32 5.36 -17.43
C ILE A 57 -21.78 5.80 -17.46
N GLY A 58 -22.51 5.30 -18.46
CA GLY A 58 -23.92 5.60 -18.71
C GLY A 58 -24.19 7.10 -18.83
N ASP A 59 -25.26 7.54 -18.22
CA ASP A 59 -25.71 8.95 -18.17
C ASP A 59 -25.11 9.73 -16.99
N GLY A 60 -24.15 9.15 -16.25
CA GLY A 60 -23.58 9.70 -15.03
C GLY A 60 -24.46 9.55 -13.78
N CYS A 61 -25.73 9.13 -13.91
CA CYS A 61 -26.65 8.91 -12.79
C CYS A 61 -26.47 7.52 -12.18
N LYS A 62 -25.27 7.24 -11.64
CA LYS A 62 -24.89 5.94 -11.07
C LYS A 62 -24.39 6.04 -9.62
N GLY A 63 -24.40 7.24 -9.03
CA GLY A 63 -24.01 7.46 -7.64
C GLY A 63 -25.10 7.04 -6.66
N PHE A 64 -24.69 6.73 -5.44
CA PHE A 64 -25.56 6.52 -4.28
C PHE A 64 -25.05 7.24 -3.05
N VAL A 65 -25.94 7.61 -2.15
CA VAL A 65 -25.64 8.20 -0.84
C VAL A 65 -26.61 7.65 0.18
N PHE A 66 -26.12 7.29 1.36
CA PHE A 66 -26.92 6.80 2.48
C PHE A 66 -26.36 7.31 3.80
N ASP A 67 -27.23 7.72 4.72
CA ASP A 67 -26.87 8.07 6.11
C ASP A 67 -27.14 6.87 7.03
N PRO A 68 -26.11 6.19 7.54
CA PRO A 68 -26.27 5.03 8.42
C PRO A 68 -26.56 5.40 9.87
N THR A 69 -26.55 6.69 10.25
CA THR A 69 -26.55 7.16 11.65
C THR A 69 -27.66 6.56 12.49
N ALA A 70 -28.88 6.41 11.95
CA ALA A 70 -30.04 5.85 12.64
C ALA A 70 -29.91 4.35 12.97
N HIS A 71 -29.02 3.63 12.26
CA HIS A 71 -28.83 2.18 12.36
C HIS A 71 -27.62 1.81 13.21
N LEU A 72 -26.80 2.79 13.59
CA LEU A 72 -25.60 2.56 14.39
C LEU A 72 -25.95 2.48 15.87
N ARG A 73 -25.44 1.46 16.53
CA ARG A 73 -25.51 1.31 17.99
C ARG A 73 -24.26 1.89 18.66
N PRO A 74 -24.32 2.26 19.95
CA PRO A 74 -23.11 2.54 20.71
C PRO A 74 -22.15 1.35 20.69
N GLY A 75 -20.86 1.61 20.58
CA GLY A 75 -19.82 0.60 20.43
C GLY A 75 -19.48 0.32 18.96
N ARG A 76 -18.86 -0.83 18.72
CA ARG A 76 -18.42 -1.26 17.40
C ARG A 76 -19.60 -1.56 16.48
N ASN A 77 -19.52 -1.04 15.27
CA ASN A 77 -20.45 -1.31 14.17
C ASN A 77 -19.68 -1.79 12.95
N SER A 78 -20.18 -2.82 12.27
CA SER A 78 -19.74 -3.20 10.94
C SER A 78 -20.65 -2.56 9.90
N LEU A 79 -20.05 -2.03 8.83
CA LEU A 79 -20.75 -1.52 7.66
C LEU A 79 -20.31 -2.29 6.44
N GLU A 80 -21.27 -2.75 5.66
CA GLU A 80 -21.00 -3.48 4.42
C GLU A 80 -21.96 -3.01 3.33
N VAL A 81 -21.47 -2.93 2.08
CA VAL A 81 -22.24 -2.51 0.92
C VAL A 81 -22.11 -3.57 -0.17
N TYR A 82 -23.21 -4.17 -0.57
CA TYR A 82 -23.26 -5.20 -1.59
C TYR A 82 -24.05 -4.73 -2.80
N TYR A 83 -23.73 -5.24 -3.98
CA TYR A 83 -24.62 -5.11 -5.13
C TYR A 83 -25.88 -5.94 -4.87
N THR A 84 -27.04 -5.30 -4.93
CA THR A 84 -28.32 -5.94 -4.58
C THR A 84 -28.57 -7.23 -5.36
N GLY A 85 -28.92 -8.28 -4.63
CA GLY A 85 -29.23 -9.61 -5.18
C GLY A 85 -28.06 -10.40 -5.76
N SER A 86 -26.82 -9.88 -5.72
CA SER A 86 -25.66 -10.57 -6.30
C SER A 86 -24.82 -11.32 -5.27
N GLY A 87 -24.88 -10.94 -3.99
CA GLY A 87 -23.97 -11.42 -2.94
C GLY A 87 -22.54 -10.89 -3.08
N LEU A 88 -22.26 -10.02 -4.06
CA LEU A 88 -20.92 -9.45 -4.29
C LEU A 88 -20.77 -8.13 -3.53
N LEU A 89 -19.69 -8.01 -2.81
CA LEU A 89 -19.32 -6.78 -2.11
C LEU A 89 -18.92 -5.71 -3.13
N VAL A 90 -19.40 -4.48 -2.96
CA VAL A 90 -18.93 -3.33 -3.74
C VAL A 90 -17.49 -3.03 -3.30
N PRO A 91 -16.53 -2.83 -4.21
CA PRO A 91 -15.16 -2.46 -3.87
C PRO A 91 -15.10 -1.27 -2.90
N GLY A 92 -14.36 -1.40 -1.79
CA GLY A 92 -14.34 -0.41 -0.70
C GLY A 92 -15.56 -0.44 0.24
N GLY A 93 -16.51 -1.34 0.02
CA GLY A 93 -17.78 -1.40 0.74
C GLY A 93 -17.77 -2.16 2.06
N ARG A 94 -16.63 -2.35 2.72
CA ARG A 94 -16.57 -2.97 4.05
C ARG A 94 -15.72 -2.17 5.00
N GLY A 95 -16.23 -1.90 6.20
CA GLY A 95 -15.52 -1.19 7.24
C GLY A 95 -16.14 -1.40 8.61
N HIS A 96 -15.41 -0.93 9.63
CA HIS A 96 -15.87 -0.96 11.02
C HIS A 96 -15.82 0.45 11.59
N TRP A 97 -16.84 0.81 12.37
CA TRP A 97 -16.96 2.11 13.01
C TRP A 97 -17.31 1.94 14.48
N VAL A 98 -16.71 2.77 15.31
CA VAL A 98 -16.99 2.78 16.73
C VAL A 98 -17.75 4.06 17.07
N ARG A 99 -18.93 3.90 17.68
CA ARG A 99 -19.77 5.01 18.13
C ARG A 99 -19.83 5.03 19.65
N ARG A 100 -19.51 6.17 20.25
CA ARG A 100 -19.66 6.37 21.71
C ARG A 100 -21.13 6.30 22.13
N ARG A 101 -21.38 5.87 23.37
CA ARG A 101 -22.72 5.85 23.98
C ARG A 101 -23.36 7.26 24.06
N GLU A 102 -22.53 8.30 24.19
CA GLU A 102 -22.94 9.69 24.41
C GLU A 102 -22.59 10.65 23.26
N GLY A 103 -22.17 10.15 22.11
CA GLY A 103 -21.78 11.00 20.99
C GLY A 103 -20.87 10.31 19.97
N ARG A 104 -20.49 11.05 18.95
CA ARG A 104 -19.51 10.59 17.95
C ARG A 104 -18.13 10.51 18.58
N ILE A 105 -17.40 9.46 18.24
CA ILE A 105 -15.95 9.43 18.48
C ILE A 105 -15.29 10.46 17.55
N SER A 106 -14.18 11.05 17.97
CA SER A 106 -13.38 11.92 17.11
C SER A 106 -12.82 11.13 15.93
N GLU A 107 -12.51 11.81 14.84
CA GLU A 107 -11.84 11.17 13.67
C GLU A 107 -10.55 10.45 14.08
N TRP A 108 -9.83 11.03 15.04
CA TRP A 108 -8.63 10.44 15.61
C TRP A 108 -8.91 9.11 16.32
N GLU A 109 -9.89 9.06 17.18
CA GLU A 109 -10.27 7.84 17.92
C GLU A 109 -10.75 6.76 16.97
N ALA A 110 -11.51 7.12 15.93
CA ALA A 110 -11.96 6.20 14.90
C ALA A 110 -10.78 5.62 14.11
N ALA A 111 -9.83 6.45 13.70
CA ALA A 111 -8.62 6.04 13.00
C ALA A 111 -7.74 5.12 13.87
N PHE A 112 -7.58 5.46 15.15
CA PHE A 112 -6.83 4.65 16.11
C PHE A 112 -7.46 3.26 16.31
N LEU A 113 -8.77 3.19 16.48
CA LEU A 113 -9.47 1.91 16.64
C LEU A 113 -9.42 1.07 15.38
N ALA A 114 -9.63 1.67 14.23
CA ALA A 114 -9.49 0.99 12.95
C ALA A 114 -8.07 0.45 12.73
N ALA A 115 -7.06 1.23 13.09
CA ALA A 115 -5.67 0.82 13.04
C ALA A 115 -5.41 -0.36 14.01
N LEU A 116 -5.86 -0.28 15.25
CA LEU A 116 -5.71 -1.39 16.20
C LEU A 116 -6.41 -2.66 15.75
N GLU A 117 -7.65 -2.55 15.26
CA GLU A 117 -8.42 -3.70 14.76
C GLU A 117 -7.76 -4.36 13.54
N ALA A 118 -6.98 -3.60 12.80
CA ALA A 118 -6.21 -4.12 11.68
C ALA A 118 -5.11 -5.08 12.12
N TYR A 119 -4.55 -4.92 13.31
CA TYR A 119 -3.36 -5.64 13.77
C TYR A 119 -3.58 -6.47 15.04
N PHE A 120 -4.65 -6.21 15.76
CA PHE A 120 -4.94 -6.88 17.03
C PHE A 120 -6.29 -7.59 17.00
N GLU A 121 -6.29 -8.90 17.21
CA GLU A 121 -7.52 -9.68 17.31
C GLU A 121 -8.12 -9.52 18.71
N PHE A 122 -9.18 -8.74 18.81
CA PHE A 122 -9.89 -8.55 20.07
C PHE A 122 -10.68 -9.79 20.47
N LYS A 123 -10.37 -10.34 21.65
CA LYS A 123 -11.08 -11.51 22.22
C LYS A 123 -11.78 -11.11 23.52
N PRO A 124 -12.92 -11.73 23.84
CA PRO A 124 -13.53 -11.57 25.16
C PRO A 124 -12.52 -11.90 26.28
N GLY A 125 -12.43 -11.05 27.29
CA GLY A 125 -11.49 -11.22 28.38
C GLY A 125 -10.09 -10.60 28.17
N HIS A 126 -9.82 -10.00 27.02
CA HIS A 126 -8.61 -9.18 26.85
C HIS A 126 -8.70 -7.92 27.69
N HIS A 127 -7.57 -7.50 28.23
CA HIS A 127 -7.42 -6.29 29.04
C HIS A 127 -6.47 -5.32 28.37
N VAL A 128 -6.62 -4.04 28.68
CA VAL A 128 -5.74 -2.97 28.20
C VAL A 128 -5.02 -2.32 29.38
N CYS A 129 -3.78 -1.91 29.17
CA CYS A 129 -3.02 -1.05 30.08
C CYS A 129 -2.63 0.22 29.35
N GLY A 130 -3.04 1.35 29.87
CA GLY A 130 -2.64 2.67 29.36
C GLY A 130 -1.46 3.23 30.13
N ILE A 131 -0.47 3.77 29.41
CA ILE A 131 0.72 4.37 29.97
C ILE A 131 0.78 5.84 29.58
N GLY A 132 0.79 6.75 30.57
CA GLY A 132 0.81 8.18 30.37
C GLY A 132 -0.55 8.86 30.39
N GLU A 133 -0.57 10.20 30.45
CA GLU A 133 -1.82 10.94 30.62
C GLU A 133 -2.79 10.78 29.44
N GLY A 134 -2.28 10.79 28.21
CA GLY A 134 -3.09 10.58 27.00
C GLY A 134 -3.65 9.16 26.88
N ALA A 135 -3.00 8.18 27.51
CA ALA A 135 -3.41 6.78 27.42
C ALA A 135 -4.72 6.49 28.17
N LYS A 136 -5.06 7.25 29.22
CA LYS A 136 -6.33 7.09 29.94
C LYS A 136 -7.55 7.32 29.06
N GLU A 137 -7.45 8.25 28.14
CA GLU A 137 -8.50 8.48 27.16
C GLU A 137 -8.62 7.30 26.19
N LEU A 138 -7.50 6.73 25.76
CA LEU A 138 -7.48 5.53 24.92
C LEU A 138 -8.04 4.30 25.65
N GLU A 139 -7.69 4.09 26.93
CA GLU A 139 -8.28 3.04 27.74
C GLU A 139 -9.80 3.18 27.81
N ARG A 140 -10.28 4.42 28.03
CA ARG A 140 -11.72 4.73 28.06
C ARG A 140 -12.39 4.40 26.72
N VAL A 141 -11.78 4.80 25.60
CA VAL A 141 -12.28 4.50 24.25
C VAL A 141 -12.36 3.00 24.03
N LEU A 142 -11.32 2.25 24.39
CA LEU A 142 -11.26 0.80 24.25
C LEU A 142 -12.28 0.09 25.15
N PHE A 143 -12.49 0.58 26.37
CA PHE A 143 -13.52 0.06 27.27
C PHE A 143 -14.92 0.31 26.73
N ASP A 144 -15.21 1.54 26.31
CA ASP A 144 -16.53 1.93 25.81
C ASP A 144 -16.87 1.21 24.51
N SER A 145 -15.89 1.05 23.65
CA SER A 145 -16.07 0.54 22.29
C SER A 145 -15.95 -0.98 22.18
N LEU A 146 -14.96 -1.57 22.85
CA LEU A 146 -14.59 -2.97 22.70
C LEU A 146 -14.77 -3.78 23.99
N ARG A 147 -15.23 -3.13 25.07
CA ARG A 147 -15.37 -3.75 26.38
C ARG A 147 -14.09 -4.34 26.95
N MET A 148 -12.96 -3.72 26.64
CA MET A 148 -11.67 -4.09 27.22
C MET A 148 -11.48 -3.38 28.57
N PRO A 149 -11.54 -4.08 29.69
CA PRO A 149 -11.28 -3.46 31.00
C PRO A 149 -9.79 -3.16 31.16
N SER A 150 -9.49 -2.09 31.91
CA SER A 150 -8.12 -1.77 32.29
C SER A 150 -7.57 -2.80 33.25
N ALA A 151 -6.28 -3.13 33.10
CA ALA A 151 -5.54 -4.01 34.00
C ALA A 151 -4.07 -3.56 34.10
N PRO A 152 -3.35 -4.02 35.12
CA PRO A 152 -1.90 -3.87 35.16
C PRO A 152 -1.22 -4.47 33.94
N MET A 153 -0.03 -3.94 33.61
CA MET A 153 0.68 -4.28 32.37
C MET A 153 0.94 -5.78 32.22
N GLU A 154 1.29 -6.47 33.29
CA GLU A 154 1.57 -7.92 33.30
C GLU A 154 0.34 -8.80 32.96
N LYS A 155 -0.86 -8.22 32.96
CA LYS A 155 -2.12 -8.88 32.62
C LYS A 155 -2.77 -8.34 31.36
N ALA A 156 -2.20 -7.29 30.81
CA ALA A 156 -2.75 -6.64 29.62
C ALA A 156 -2.35 -7.38 28.34
N ALA A 157 -3.33 -7.68 27.51
CA ALA A 157 -3.09 -8.19 26.16
C ALA A 157 -2.70 -7.07 25.19
N LEU A 158 -3.11 -5.82 25.51
CA LEU A 158 -2.81 -4.62 24.75
C LEU A 158 -2.30 -3.53 25.70
N VAL A 159 -1.15 -2.98 25.40
CA VAL A 159 -0.61 -1.80 26.07
C VAL A 159 -0.72 -0.62 25.10
N VAL A 160 -1.28 0.49 25.55
CA VAL A 160 -1.41 1.71 24.76
C VAL A 160 -0.70 2.87 25.46
N SER A 161 -0.01 3.66 24.65
CA SER A 161 0.64 4.87 25.15
C SER A 161 0.42 6.01 24.16
N CYS A 162 0.25 7.21 24.70
CA CYS A 162 0.10 8.42 23.90
C CYS A 162 0.71 9.60 24.65
N GLY A 163 1.49 10.42 23.98
CA GLY A 163 2.02 11.66 24.55
C GLY A 163 3.40 12.06 24.02
N ALA A 164 3.73 13.33 24.23
CA ALA A 164 4.96 13.95 23.76
C ALA A 164 6.18 13.73 24.68
N ASP A 165 6.02 13.14 25.86
CA ASP A 165 7.15 12.95 26.80
C ASP A 165 7.93 11.67 26.51
N HIS A 166 9.00 11.84 25.74
CA HIS A 166 9.89 10.77 25.35
C HIS A 166 10.57 10.01 26.51
N ARG A 167 10.71 10.61 27.68
CA ARG A 167 11.39 9.95 28.82
C ARG A 167 10.49 8.93 29.48
N PHE A 168 9.24 9.27 29.62
CA PHE A 168 8.24 8.38 30.20
C PHE A 168 7.99 7.16 29.30
N LEU A 169 7.89 7.40 27.99
CA LEU A 169 7.74 6.36 26.98
C LEU A 169 8.87 5.33 27.00
N TRP A 170 10.10 5.77 27.25
CA TRP A 170 11.26 4.89 27.29
C TRP A 170 11.19 3.90 28.46
N SER A 171 10.90 4.37 29.65
CA SER A 171 10.73 3.51 30.83
C SER A 171 9.58 2.52 30.66
N ALA A 172 8.46 2.98 30.11
CA ALA A 172 7.28 2.17 29.84
C ALA A 172 7.57 1.09 28.79
N LEU A 173 8.30 1.42 27.73
CA LEU A 173 8.72 0.48 26.71
C LEU A 173 9.64 -0.60 27.25
N THR A 174 10.65 -0.20 28.06
CA THR A 174 11.57 -1.14 28.72
C THR A 174 10.78 -2.09 29.64
N GLN A 175 9.87 -1.55 30.44
CA GLN A 175 9.03 -2.35 31.30
C GLN A 175 8.14 -3.30 30.49
N PHE A 176 7.48 -2.83 29.43
CA PHE A 176 6.69 -3.68 28.53
C PHE A 176 7.50 -4.84 27.98
N VAL A 177 8.72 -4.56 27.48
CA VAL A 177 9.60 -5.61 26.94
C VAL A 177 9.94 -6.63 28.02
N GLN A 178 10.29 -6.19 29.23
CA GLN A 178 10.63 -7.08 30.33
C GLN A 178 9.46 -7.96 30.78
N GLU A 179 8.26 -7.40 30.86
CA GLU A 179 7.06 -8.12 31.30
C GLU A 179 6.55 -9.12 30.25
N HIS A 180 6.79 -8.82 28.95
CA HIS A 180 6.26 -9.63 27.85
C HIS A 180 7.35 -10.42 27.10
N MET A 181 8.56 -10.52 27.60
CA MET A 181 9.65 -11.27 26.95
C MET A 181 9.27 -12.73 26.62
N ASN A 182 8.45 -13.34 27.47
CA ASN A 182 8.07 -14.75 27.37
C ASN A 182 6.57 -14.96 27.13
N GLN A 183 5.81 -13.89 26.90
CA GLN A 183 4.38 -13.95 26.68
C GLN A 183 3.99 -13.10 25.47
N PRO A 184 2.94 -13.51 24.74
CA PRO A 184 2.42 -12.67 23.68
C PRO A 184 1.98 -11.30 24.22
N GLY A 185 2.52 -10.22 23.68
CA GLY A 185 2.14 -8.85 24.04
C GLY A 185 2.00 -7.99 22.79
N PHE A 186 1.11 -7.04 22.85
CA PHE A 186 0.92 -6.04 21.80
C PHE A 186 1.02 -4.64 22.39
N LEU A 187 1.87 -3.81 21.83
CA LEU A 187 2.06 -2.41 22.22
C LEU A 187 1.68 -1.50 21.06
N ALA A 188 0.77 -0.57 21.32
CA ALA A 188 0.46 0.50 20.39
C ALA A 188 0.86 1.85 20.99
N ILE A 189 1.67 2.61 20.26
CA ILE A 189 2.19 3.90 20.70
C ILE A 189 1.80 4.98 19.68
N GLY A 190 1.13 6.03 20.14
CA GLY A 190 0.83 7.23 19.36
C GLY A 190 1.88 8.32 19.60
N PHE A 191 2.42 8.90 18.55
CA PHE A 191 3.36 10.01 18.61
C PHE A 191 2.94 11.19 17.75
N ASP A 192 3.26 12.37 18.21
CA ASP A 192 2.91 13.62 17.52
C ASP A 192 3.93 14.06 16.46
N GLU A 193 5.16 13.54 16.42
CA GLU A 193 6.17 13.91 15.41
C GLU A 193 7.35 12.91 15.27
N THR A 194 7.92 12.89 14.08
CA THR A 194 9.21 12.59 13.45
C THR A 194 10.40 12.00 14.26
N ALA A 195 10.26 11.60 15.50
CA ALA A 195 11.33 10.92 16.22
C ALA A 195 11.56 9.52 15.63
N ASP A 196 12.80 9.07 15.58
CA ASP A 196 13.17 7.69 15.23
C ASP A 196 12.66 6.70 16.30
N VAL A 197 11.34 6.54 16.33
CA VAL A 197 10.66 5.65 17.28
C VAL A 197 11.01 4.20 16.99
N CYS A 198 11.08 3.83 15.72
CA CYS A 198 11.40 2.46 15.31
C CYS A 198 12.82 2.07 15.74
N GLY A 199 13.80 2.94 15.53
CA GLY A 199 15.17 2.71 15.99
C GLY A 199 15.27 2.59 17.51
N ARG A 200 14.58 3.45 18.25
CA ARG A 200 14.56 3.42 19.72
C ARG A 200 13.86 2.18 20.28
N VAL A 201 12.75 1.76 19.67
CA VAL A 201 12.08 0.52 20.09
C VAL A 201 12.95 -0.69 19.85
N ARG A 202 13.58 -0.82 18.68
CA ARG A 202 14.53 -1.90 18.40
C ARG A 202 15.71 -1.87 19.40
N GLN A 203 16.18 -0.69 19.76
CA GLN A 203 17.24 -0.54 20.76
C GLN A 203 16.79 -1.04 22.13
N ALA A 204 15.56 -0.69 22.59
CA ALA A 204 15.03 -1.17 23.88
C ALA A 204 14.92 -2.70 23.93
N PHE A 205 14.45 -3.32 22.85
CA PHE A 205 14.38 -4.78 22.77
C PHE A 205 15.78 -5.41 22.84
N ARG A 206 16.76 -4.86 22.12
CA ARG A 206 18.17 -5.33 22.18
C ARG A 206 18.79 -5.18 23.57
N GLU A 207 18.56 -4.04 24.23
CA GLU A 207 19.05 -3.76 25.58
C GLU A 207 18.44 -4.73 26.63
N CYS A 208 17.21 -5.17 26.41
CA CYS A 208 16.57 -6.19 27.26
C CYS A 208 16.94 -7.63 26.87
N GLY A 209 17.76 -7.84 25.85
CA GLY A 209 18.10 -9.19 25.34
C GLY A 209 16.93 -9.91 24.66
N ALA A 210 15.89 -9.18 24.28
CA ALA A 210 14.74 -9.72 23.57
C ALA A 210 14.99 -9.76 22.05
N ALA A 211 14.28 -10.67 21.36
CA ALA A 211 14.24 -10.65 19.90
C ALA A 211 13.70 -9.31 19.39
N GLU A 212 14.20 -8.84 18.25
CA GLU A 212 13.70 -7.60 17.66
C GLU A 212 12.17 -7.68 17.46
N PRO A 213 11.43 -6.66 17.86
CA PRO A 213 9.99 -6.68 17.72
C PRO A 213 9.59 -6.59 16.25
N MET A 214 8.47 -7.17 15.93
CA MET A 214 7.79 -6.87 14.69
C MET A 214 7.24 -5.45 14.77
N LEU A 215 7.73 -4.61 13.86
CA LEU A 215 7.39 -3.19 13.79
C LEU A 215 6.45 -2.94 12.63
N GLU A 216 5.25 -2.43 12.91
CA GLU A 216 4.37 -1.85 11.91
C GLU A 216 4.13 -0.38 12.21
N SER A 217 4.38 0.47 11.21
CA SER A 217 3.95 1.86 11.24
C SER A 217 2.51 1.94 10.77
N LEU A 218 1.61 2.20 11.68
CA LEU A 218 0.23 2.55 11.40
C LEU A 218 0.24 4.02 11.01
N THR A 219 0.18 4.30 9.73
CA THR A 219 0.30 5.68 9.24
C THR A 219 -0.78 6.57 9.77
N GLY A 220 -0.35 7.71 10.23
CA GLY A 220 -1.19 8.73 10.79
C GLY A 220 -2.22 9.29 9.82
N TYR A 221 -3.40 9.49 10.34
CA TYR A 221 -4.41 10.37 9.79
C TYR A 221 -3.91 11.83 9.89
N ARG A 222 -4.32 12.71 9.00
CA ARG A 222 -3.91 14.13 9.01
C ARG A 222 -4.14 14.75 10.40
N GLY A 223 -3.08 15.22 11.04
CA GLY A 223 -3.13 15.91 12.33
C GLY A 223 -3.05 15.01 13.57
N VAL A 224 -2.83 13.72 13.41
CA VAL A 224 -2.57 12.77 14.50
C VAL A 224 -1.24 12.11 14.20
N GLY A 225 -0.38 12.05 15.18
CA GLY A 225 0.95 11.45 15.07
C GLY A 225 0.93 9.99 14.59
N GLN A 226 2.07 9.49 14.21
CA GLN A 226 2.20 8.11 13.76
C GLN A 226 1.88 7.14 14.92
N ILE A 227 1.07 6.13 14.65
CA ILE A 227 0.81 5.03 15.57
C ILE A 227 1.71 3.87 15.15
N PHE A 228 2.45 3.33 16.11
CA PHE A 228 3.30 2.17 15.90
C PHE A 228 2.74 0.99 16.69
N ALA A 229 2.63 -0.15 16.01
CA ALA A 229 2.26 -1.40 16.64
C ALA A 229 3.51 -2.29 16.76
N PHE A 230 3.66 -2.90 17.93
CA PHE A 230 4.75 -3.81 18.24
C PHE A 230 4.14 -5.09 18.79
N ALA A 231 4.49 -6.21 18.21
CA ALA A 231 4.10 -7.51 18.74
C ALA A 231 5.35 -8.31 19.07
N ASN A 232 5.37 -8.87 20.24
CA ASN A 232 6.39 -9.82 20.65
C ASN A 232 5.88 -11.28 20.53
N THR A 233 4.87 -11.51 19.75
CA THR A 233 4.37 -12.86 19.48
C THR A 233 5.18 -13.50 18.39
N PRO A 234 5.70 -14.73 18.55
CA PRO A 234 6.05 -15.53 17.40
C PRO A 234 4.78 -15.68 16.58
N ILE A 235 4.77 -15.09 15.39
CA ILE A 235 3.67 -15.28 14.48
C ILE A 235 3.66 -16.77 14.16
N ALA A 236 2.49 -17.38 14.33
CA ALA A 236 2.28 -18.72 13.91
C ALA A 236 2.84 -18.89 12.49
N GLU A 237 3.71 -19.85 12.33
CA GLU A 237 4.32 -20.54 11.20
C GLU A 237 3.83 -20.21 9.76
N ALA A 238 3.16 -19.07 9.53
CA ALA A 238 2.77 -18.69 8.19
C ALA A 238 4.02 -18.27 7.39
N PRO A 239 4.25 -18.86 6.24
CA PRO A 239 5.43 -18.56 5.44
C PRO A 239 5.44 -17.08 5.05
N PRO A 240 6.61 -16.46 4.97
CA PRO A 240 6.73 -15.07 4.51
C PRO A 240 6.15 -14.90 3.10
N VAL A 241 5.79 -13.67 2.76
CA VAL A 241 5.21 -13.33 1.46
C VAL A 241 6.26 -12.61 0.60
N LEU A 242 6.58 -13.16 -0.55
CA LEU A 242 7.45 -12.49 -1.53
C LEU A 242 6.65 -11.42 -2.27
N ALA A 243 6.90 -10.16 -1.91
CA ALA A 243 6.21 -9.01 -2.47
C ALA A 243 7.02 -8.37 -3.60
N HIS A 244 6.73 -8.73 -4.85
CA HIS A 244 7.38 -8.13 -6.01
C HIS A 244 6.77 -6.76 -6.32
N ILE A 245 7.53 -5.72 -6.00
CA ILE A 245 7.20 -4.34 -6.35
C ILE A 245 7.69 -4.09 -7.78
N HIS A 246 6.74 -4.19 -8.69
CA HIS A 246 7.00 -4.14 -10.13
C HIS A 246 7.10 -2.69 -10.61
N VAL A 247 8.31 -2.12 -10.59
CA VAL A 247 8.57 -0.81 -11.19
C VAL A 247 8.39 -0.90 -12.72
N PRO A 248 7.59 -0.02 -13.35
CA PRO A 248 7.36 -0.07 -14.78
C PRO A 248 8.65 -0.02 -15.59
N LYS A 249 8.76 -0.88 -16.61
CA LYS A 249 9.88 -0.97 -17.58
C LYS A 249 11.23 -1.39 -16.99
N CYS A 250 11.23 -2.01 -15.81
CA CYS A 250 12.40 -2.60 -15.15
C CYS A 250 12.42 -4.14 -15.25
N ALA A 251 11.98 -4.72 -16.37
CA ALA A 251 11.88 -6.16 -16.61
C ALA A 251 11.00 -6.95 -15.62
N GLY A 252 10.14 -6.26 -14.87
CA GLY A 252 9.28 -6.88 -13.86
C GLY A 252 8.26 -7.87 -14.46
N THR A 253 7.88 -7.76 -15.74
CA THR A 253 7.04 -8.77 -16.42
C THR A 253 7.73 -10.12 -16.46
N SER A 254 9.00 -10.17 -16.87
CA SER A 254 9.79 -11.40 -16.88
C SER A 254 9.92 -12.03 -15.50
N PHE A 255 10.18 -11.21 -14.49
CA PHE A 255 10.26 -11.69 -13.10
C PHE A 255 8.91 -12.13 -12.56
N ARG A 256 7.82 -11.41 -12.86
CA ARG A 256 6.45 -11.80 -12.52
C ARG A 256 6.10 -13.17 -13.10
N VAL A 257 6.38 -13.41 -14.39
CA VAL A 257 6.11 -14.69 -15.04
C VAL A 257 6.88 -15.83 -14.36
N LEU A 258 8.13 -15.59 -13.95
CA LEU A 258 8.89 -16.56 -13.15
C LEU A 258 8.16 -16.91 -11.83
N LEU A 259 7.67 -15.91 -11.10
CA LEU A 259 6.95 -16.12 -9.84
C LEU A 259 5.60 -16.80 -10.06
N GLU A 260 4.83 -16.38 -11.05
CA GLU A 260 3.54 -16.98 -11.42
C GLU A 260 3.69 -18.45 -11.81
N THR A 261 4.72 -18.77 -12.60
CA THR A 261 5.00 -20.14 -13.01
C THR A 261 5.37 -21.02 -11.83
N TYR A 262 6.10 -20.47 -10.87
CA TYR A 262 6.58 -21.24 -9.72
C TYR A 262 5.53 -21.41 -8.61
N PHE A 263 4.95 -20.28 -8.18
CA PHE A 263 3.96 -20.32 -7.11
C PHE A 263 2.57 -20.75 -7.58
N GLY A 264 2.27 -20.65 -8.87
CA GLY A 264 0.96 -20.96 -9.42
C GLY A 264 -0.15 -20.18 -8.73
N PRO A 265 -1.20 -20.85 -8.21
CA PRO A 265 -2.32 -20.19 -7.53
C PRO A 265 -1.94 -19.50 -6.20
N ARG A 266 -0.73 -19.72 -5.69
CA ARG A 266 -0.19 -19.05 -4.49
C ARG A 266 0.47 -17.72 -4.80
N HIS A 267 0.43 -17.25 -6.05
CA HIS A 267 0.86 -15.93 -6.48
C HIS A 267 -0.32 -15.08 -6.92
N LEU A 268 -0.39 -13.83 -6.48
CA LEU A 268 -1.44 -12.90 -6.81
C LEU A 268 -0.90 -11.73 -7.64
N GLY A 269 -1.49 -11.52 -8.82
CA GLY A 269 -1.25 -10.33 -9.64
C GLY A 269 -2.16 -9.18 -9.21
N LEU A 270 -1.62 -8.13 -8.60
CA LEU A 270 -2.36 -6.96 -8.14
C LEU A 270 -2.16 -5.80 -9.13
N TYR A 271 -2.88 -5.85 -10.25
CA TYR A 271 -2.80 -4.86 -11.32
C TYR A 271 -4.17 -4.23 -11.57
N VAL A 272 -4.18 -2.91 -11.63
CA VAL A 272 -5.38 -2.10 -11.93
C VAL A 272 -5.07 -1.25 -13.14
N ASN A 273 -6.04 -1.07 -14.02
CA ASN A 273 -5.89 -0.21 -15.19
C ASN A 273 -6.12 1.28 -14.84
N ASP A 274 -5.37 1.75 -13.84
CA ASP A 274 -5.34 3.14 -13.41
C ASP A 274 -3.93 3.52 -12.95
N THR A 275 -3.34 4.51 -13.60
CA THR A 275 -1.95 4.95 -13.38
C THR A 275 -1.72 5.51 -11.97
N TYR A 276 -2.73 6.09 -11.37
CA TYR A 276 -2.64 6.78 -10.07
C TYR A 276 -3.18 5.97 -8.90
N PHE A 277 -3.75 4.81 -9.17
CA PHE A 277 -4.26 3.94 -8.12
C PHE A 277 -3.12 3.44 -7.22
N VAL A 278 -3.35 3.38 -5.92
CA VAL A 278 -2.44 2.81 -4.92
C VAL A 278 -3.21 1.92 -3.97
N TYR A 279 -2.75 0.69 -3.80
CA TYR A 279 -3.30 -0.20 -2.77
C TYR A 279 -2.95 0.32 -1.39
N GLY A 280 -3.96 0.53 -0.56
CA GLY A 280 -3.78 0.76 0.87
C GLY A 280 -3.41 -0.53 1.61
N ASP A 281 -2.80 -0.38 2.79
CA ASP A 281 -2.37 -1.52 3.61
C ASP A 281 -3.55 -2.44 3.97
N GLU A 282 -4.76 -1.89 4.20
CA GLU A 282 -5.97 -2.67 4.47
C GLU A 282 -6.40 -3.57 3.31
N ALA A 283 -6.29 -3.07 2.08
CA ALA A 283 -6.63 -3.87 0.90
C ALA A 283 -5.66 -5.04 0.74
N LEU A 284 -4.35 -4.79 0.89
CA LEU A 284 -3.33 -5.84 0.86
C LEU A 284 -3.55 -6.85 1.98
N ARG A 285 -3.81 -6.38 3.18
CA ARG A 285 -4.12 -7.20 4.34
C ARG A 285 -5.33 -8.10 4.09
N SER A 286 -6.38 -7.55 3.51
CA SER A 286 -7.58 -8.32 3.17
C SER A 286 -7.26 -9.47 2.21
N TYR A 287 -6.44 -9.24 1.18
CA TYR A 287 -5.99 -10.30 0.26
C TYR A 287 -5.19 -11.38 0.99
N LEU A 288 -4.28 -11.00 1.88
CA LEU A 288 -3.45 -11.95 2.63
C LEU A 288 -4.26 -12.79 3.63
N LEU A 289 -5.29 -12.20 4.24
CA LEU A 289 -6.18 -12.91 5.17
C LEU A 289 -7.15 -13.86 4.44
N GLN A 290 -7.60 -13.49 3.24
CA GLN A 290 -8.48 -14.32 2.42
C GLN A 290 -7.74 -15.44 1.70
N GLY A 291 -6.43 -15.24 1.45
CA GLY A 291 -5.54 -16.22 0.82
C GLY A 291 -4.36 -16.57 1.73
N PRO A 292 -4.61 -17.32 2.83
CA PRO A 292 -3.52 -17.69 3.74
C PRO A 292 -2.43 -18.55 3.07
N GLU A 293 -2.76 -19.20 1.97
CA GLU A 293 -1.84 -19.99 1.13
C GLU A 293 -0.97 -19.12 0.19
N LEU A 294 -1.27 -17.82 0.04
CA LEU A 294 -0.50 -16.94 -0.82
C LEU A 294 0.96 -16.88 -0.34
N GLN A 295 1.90 -17.08 -1.26
CA GLN A 295 3.34 -17.03 -1.02
C GLN A 295 4.00 -15.84 -1.74
N GLY A 296 3.27 -15.17 -2.63
CA GLY A 296 3.76 -13.98 -3.29
C GLY A 296 2.69 -13.17 -3.98
N PHE A 297 3.03 -11.93 -4.28
CA PHE A 297 2.27 -11.09 -5.19
C PHE A 297 3.18 -10.21 -6.03
N SER A 298 2.64 -9.69 -7.14
CA SER A 298 3.30 -8.68 -7.97
C SER A 298 2.38 -7.48 -8.20
N SER A 299 2.90 -6.26 -8.08
CA SER A 299 2.08 -5.06 -8.23
C SER A 299 2.86 -3.84 -8.71
N HIS A 300 2.24 -3.03 -9.60
CA HIS A 300 2.65 -1.65 -9.89
C HIS A 300 2.13 -0.63 -8.85
N HIS A 301 1.20 -1.03 -8.00
CA HIS A 301 0.31 -0.13 -7.25
C HIS A 301 0.55 -0.15 -5.75
N VAL A 302 1.49 -0.95 -5.26
CA VAL A 302 1.93 -0.93 -3.86
C VAL A 302 3.04 0.11 -3.72
N ARG A 303 2.86 1.05 -2.77
CA ARG A 303 3.74 2.21 -2.56
C ARG A 303 4.15 2.38 -1.10
N ARG A 304 3.65 1.52 -0.22
CA ARG A 304 4.01 1.46 1.20
C ARG A 304 4.53 0.07 1.46
N PHE A 305 5.51 -0.03 2.33
CA PHE A 305 6.31 -1.25 2.47
C PHE A 305 6.42 -1.67 3.95
N PRO A 306 5.29 -1.98 4.62
CA PRO A 306 5.33 -2.51 5.98
C PRO A 306 6.03 -3.88 5.99
N HIS A 307 6.99 -4.08 6.90
CA HIS A 307 7.71 -5.35 6.99
C HIS A 307 6.82 -6.52 7.41
N TRP A 308 5.69 -6.22 8.05
CA TRP A 308 4.70 -7.20 8.49
C TRP A 308 3.31 -6.75 8.08
N LEU A 309 2.54 -7.69 7.56
CA LEU A 309 1.16 -7.43 7.18
C LEU A 309 0.33 -8.71 7.35
N ALA A 310 -0.83 -8.61 7.97
CA ALA A 310 -1.70 -9.77 8.28
C ALA A 310 -0.99 -10.89 9.05
N GLY A 311 -0.05 -10.54 9.94
CA GLY A 311 0.72 -11.50 10.70
C GLY A 311 1.78 -12.26 9.91
N ARG A 312 2.18 -11.77 8.74
CA ARG A 312 3.16 -12.41 7.85
C ARG A 312 4.29 -11.45 7.51
N GLU A 313 5.50 -11.96 7.47
CA GLU A 313 6.66 -11.21 7.02
C GLU A 313 6.55 -10.88 5.54
N MET A 314 6.84 -9.62 5.20
CA MET A 314 6.79 -9.11 3.83
C MET A 314 8.21 -8.96 3.28
N LEU A 315 8.57 -9.81 2.33
CA LEU A 315 9.88 -9.78 1.68
C LEU A 315 9.78 -9.02 0.37
N TYR A 316 10.02 -7.72 0.43
CA TYR A 316 9.94 -6.85 -0.74
C TYR A 316 11.10 -7.08 -1.69
N VAL A 317 10.78 -7.31 -2.95
CA VAL A 317 11.75 -7.48 -4.04
C VAL A 317 11.41 -6.52 -5.17
N THR A 318 12.41 -5.85 -5.71
CA THR A 318 12.23 -4.99 -6.88
C THR A 318 13.44 -5.06 -7.79
N PHE A 319 13.27 -4.55 -9.02
CA PHE A 319 14.37 -4.36 -9.97
C PHE A 319 14.39 -2.92 -10.41
N LEU A 320 15.61 -2.36 -10.49
CA LEU A 320 15.86 -1.06 -11.10
C LEU A 320 16.53 -1.26 -12.45
N ARG A 321 16.36 -0.28 -13.31
CA ARG A 321 16.96 -0.24 -14.66
C ARG A 321 17.69 1.07 -14.84
N ASP A 322 18.69 1.10 -15.72
CA ASP A 322 19.28 2.34 -16.21
C ASP A 322 18.17 3.33 -16.58
N PRO A 323 18.11 4.53 -15.98
CA PRO A 323 16.97 5.42 -16.12
C PRO A 323 16.71 5.87 -17.58
N ILE A 324 17.76 6.03 -18.37
CA ILE A 324 17.61 6.40 -19.80
C ILE A 324 17.01 5.23 -20.57
N GLN A 325 17.53 4.02 -20.35
CA GLN A 325 16.98 2.82 -21.01
C GLN A 325 15.55 2.54 -20.57
N GLN A 326 15.23 2.81 -19.30
CA GLN A 326 13.87 2.70 -18.77
C GLN A 326 12.93 3.68 -19.47
N PHE A 327 13.35 4.94 -19.60
CA PHE A 327 12.59 6.00 -20.27
C PHE A 327 12.33 5.66 -21.75
N VAL A 328 13.36 5.26 -22.49
CA VAL A 328 13.22 4.82 -23.88
C VAL A 328 12.29 3.63 -24.01
N SER A 329 12.42 2.64 -23.11
CA SER A 329 11.54 1.46 -23.07
C SER A 329 10.08 1.84 -22.78
N TYR A 330 9.83 2.88 -21.95
CA TYR A 330 8.49 3.37 -21.70
C TYR A 330 7.87 3.98 -22.97
N MET A 331 8.55 4.92 -23.62
CA MET A 331 8.06 5.55 -24.86
C MET A 331 7.77 4.51 -25.96
N THR A 332 8.71 3.60 -26.16
CA THR A 332 8.59 2.51 -27.16
C THR A 332 7.37 1.65 -26.86
N HIS A 333 7.16 1.28 -25.61
CA HIS A 333 6.02 0.49 -25.19
C HIS A 333 4.70 1.23 -25.44
N VAL A 334 4.61 2.50 -25.07
CA VAL A 334 3.42 3.31 -25.29
C VAL A 334 3.11 3.40 -26.79
N LYS A 335 4.12 3.69 -27.62
CA LYS A 335 3.93 3.74 -29.08
C LYS A 335 3.37 2.43 -29.64
N LYS A 336 3.95 1.30 -29.22
CA LYS A 336 3.56 -0.04 -29.70
C LYS A 336 2.13 -0.43 -29.29
N HIS A 337 1.73 -0.10 -28.05
CA HIS A 337 0.48 -0.54 -27.45
C HIS A 337 -0.54 0.59 -27.28
N TYR A 338 -0.36 1.69 -27.99
CA TYR A 338 -1.23 2.88 -27.83
C TYR A 338 -2.72 2.56 -28.03
N ALA A 339 -3.04 1.75 -29.04
CA ALA A 339 -4.41 1.36 -29.33
C ALA A 339 -5.06 0.45 -28.27
N GLU A 340 -4.26 -0.14 -27.39
CA GLU A 340 -4.71 -1.02 -26.30
C GLU A 340 -4.93 -0.24 -25.01
N ILE A 341 -4.53 1.06 -24.96
CA ILE A 341 -4.69 1.90 -23.76
C ILE A 341 -6.14 2.31 -23.65
N THR A 342 -6.83 1.76 -22.66
CA THR A 342 -8.24 2.06 -22.35
C THR A 342 -8.41 2.97 -21.13
N SER A 343 -7.37 3.08 -20.29
CA SER A 343 -7.41 3.94 -19.09
C SER A 343 -7.36 5.42 -19.46
N ALA A 344 -8.38 6.18 -19.07
CA ALA A 344 -8.41 7.62 -19.25
C ALA A 344 -7.23 8.34 -18.57
N SER A 345 -6.81 7.88 -17.39
CA SER A 345 -5.65 8.44 -16.67
C SER A 345 -4.35 8.20 -17.41
N LEU A 346 -4.19 7.04 -18.05
CA LEU A 346 -3.01 6.74 -18.85
C LEU A 346 -3.04 7.48 -20.19
N LEU A 347 -4.18 7.55 -20.87
CA LEU A 347 -4.34 8.36 -22.10
C LEU A 347 -4.02 9.84 -21.85
N ALA A 348 -4.44 10.37 -20.70
CA ALA A 348 -4.09 11.72 -20.31
C ALA A 348 -2.58 11.92 -20.05
N ALA A 349 -1.83 10.87 -19.73
CA ALA A 349 -0.41 10.93 -19.41
C ALA A 349 0.52 10.70 -20.61
N VAL A 350 -0.02 10.52 -21.82
CA VAL A 350 0.73 10.27 -23.06
C VAL A 350 0.29 11.21 -24.16
N PRO A 351 1.13 11.51 -25.18
CA PRO A 351 0.71 12.37 -26.31
C PRO A 351 -0.40 11.67 -27.12
N PRO A 352 -1.41 12.41 -27.58
CA PRO A 352 -2.55 11.85 -28.32
C PRO A 352 -2.17 11.23 -29.67
N ASP A 353 -1.02 11.63 -30.22
CA ASP A 353 -0.44 11.15 -31.47
C ASP A 353 0.83 10.30 -31.26
N ALA A 354 0.98 9.70 -30.07
CA ALA A 354 2.16 8.94 -29.68
C ALA A 354 2.68 7.91 -30.73
N PRO A 355 1.82 7.15 -31.46
CA PRO A 355 2.31 6.22 -32.47
C PRO A 355 3.07 6.88 -33.63
N GLN A 356 2.73 8.12 -33.99
CA GLN A 356 3.30 8.88 -35.11
C GLN A 356 4.57 9.63 -34.76
N LEU A 357 4.76 9.97 -33.47
CA LEU A 357 5.91 10.75 -33.03
C LEU A 357 7.21 9.95 -33.14
N THR A 358 8.32 10.61 -33.43
CA THR A 358 9.66 10.07 -33.12
C THR A 358 9.85 9.96 -31.60
N LEU A 359 10.80 9.17 -31.13
CA LEU A 359 11.12 9.11 -29.69
C LEU A 359 11.56 10.46 -29.14
N ARG A 360 12.27 11.27 -29.95
CA ARG A 360 12.69 12.62 -29.57
C ARG A 360 11.51 13.56 -29.38
N GLU A 361 10.52 13.53 -30.28
CA GLU A 361 9.29 14.36 -30.17
C GLU A 361 8.45 13.93 -28.98
N PHE A 362 8.30 12.61 -28.77
CA PHE A 362 7.60 12.07 -27.60
C PHE A 362 8.29 12.52 -26.30
N ALA A 363 9.62 12.38 -26.22
CA ALA A 363 10.40 12.84 -25.08
C ALA A 363 10.21 14.34 -24.83
N ARG A 364 10.27 15.17 -25.88
CA ARG A 364 10.02 16.61 -25.77
C ARG A 364 8.63 16.87 -25.19
N TRP A 365 7.59 16.24 -25.74
CA TRP A 365 6.22 16.40 -25.22
C TRP A 365 6.14 16.04 -23.74
N LEU A 366 6.65 14.89 -23.35
CA LEU A 366 6.56 14.39 -21.96
C LEU A 366 7.31 15.30 -20.99
N LEU A 367 8.52 15.74 -21.34
CA LEU A 367 9.37 16.56 -20.47
C LEU A 367 8.92 18.02 -20.35
N THR A 368 8.07 18.51 -21.27
CA THR A 368 7.54 19.87 -21.25
C THR A 368 6.18 20.01 -20.58
N GLN A 369 5.59 18.89 -20.13
CA GLN A 369 4.32 18.96 -19.38
C GLN A 369 4.51 19.70 -18.06
N ASP A 370 3.56 20.52 -17.67
CA ASP A 370 3.52 21.23 -16.39
C ASP A 370 2.85 20.42 -15.26
N ARG A 371 2.21 19.30 -15.60
CA ARG A 371 1.52 18.41 -14.69
C ARG A 371 2.39 17.21 -14.28
N ASP A 372 2.04 16.60 -13.15
CA ASP A 372 2.71 15.41 -12.63
C ASP A 372 2.25 14.17 -13.38
N ILE A 373 3.07 13.71 -14.31
CA ILE A 373 2.83 12.49 -15.09
C ILE A 373 4.00 11.52 -14.93
N PRO A 374 3.76 10.20 -15.07
CA PRO A 374 4.83 9.20 -14.98
C PRO A 374 5.96 9.48 -15.96
N PHE A 375 7.18 9.20 -15.55
CA PHE A 375 8.41 9.36 -16.33
C PHE A 375 8.81 10.80 -16.69
N ARG A 376 8.06 11.81 -16.28
CA ARG A 376 8.45 13.21 -16.51
C ARG A 376 9.72 13.57 -15.74
N GLU A 377 9.83 13.17 -14.48
CA GLU A 377 10.92 13.54 -13.59
C GLU A 377 11.16 12.50 -12.51
N ASN A 378 12.39 11.99 -12.42
CA ASN A 378 12.87 11.08 -11.37
C ASN A 378 11.83 10.02 -10.96
N HIS A 379 11.41 9.23 -11.96
CA HIS A 379 10.29 8.29 -11.82
C HIS A 379 10.49 7.28 -10.69
N ASN A 380 11.69 6.69 -10.59
CA ASN A 380 11.99 5.67 -9.59
C ASN A 380 12.07 6.28 -8.18
N VAL A 381 12.73 7.43 -8.05
CA VAL A 381 12.79 8.17 -6.77
C VAL A 381 11.36 8.51 -6.30
N ASN A 382 10.53 9.04 -7.19
CA ASN A 382 9.14 9.36 -6.86
C ASN A 382 8.32 8.11 -6.56
N PHE A 383 8.59 6.99 -7.23
CA PHE A 383 7.91 5.72 -7.01
C PHE A 383 8.09 5.23 -5.57
N PHE A 384 9.30 5.29 -5.02
CA PHE A 384 9.58 4.78 -3.68
C PHE A 384 9.38 5.83 -2.57
N ALA A 385 9.61 7.12 -2.84
CA ALA A 385 9.57 8.15 -1.81
C ALA A 385 8.19 8.78 -1.60
N ARG A 386 7.36 8.92 -2.66
CA ARG A 386 6.14 9.74 -2.60
C ARG A 386 5.15 9.32 -1.51
N HIS A 387 4.95 8.04 -1.30
CA HIS A 387 3.96 7.50 -0.37
C HIS A 387 4.57 6.93 0.92
N SER A 388 5.84 6.54 0.89
CA SER A 388 6.56 6.05 2.07
C SER A 388 7.04 7.20 2.97
N ALA A 389 7.43 8.33 2.35
CA ALA A 389 7.88 9.52 3.08
C ALA A 389 7.41 10.82 2.37
N PRO A 390 6.10 11.12 2.35
CA PRO A 390 5.54 12.22 1.56
C PRO A 390 6.05 13.62 1.99
N ALA A 391 6.42 13.78 3.25
CA ALA A 391 6.96 15.03 3.83
C ALA A 391 8.48 15.12 3.81
N ALA A 392 9.20 14.11 3.29
CA ALA A 392 10.66 14.12 3.28
C ALA A 392 11.20 15.28 2.43
N PRO A 393 12.11 16.10 2.96
CA PRO A 393 12.70 17.22 2.23
C PRO A 393 13.60 16.74 1.08
N ASP A 394 14.26 15.60 1.25
CA ASP A 394 15.06 14.94 0.21
C ASP A 394 14.41 13.61 -0.19
N ARG A 395 13.81 13.60 -1.38
CA ARG A 395 13.16 12.42 -1.93
C ARG A 395 14.14 11.30 -2.33
N LEU A 396 15.36 11.65 -2.71
CA LEU A 396 16.37 10.64 -3.06
C LEU A 396 16.76 9.83 -1.82
N GLU A 397 17.04 10.50 -0.70
CA GLU A 397 17.35 9.82 0.55
C GLU A 397 16.15 9.04 1.09
N ALA A 398 14.94 9.57 0.96
CA ALA A 398 13.72 8.81 1.29
C ALA A 398 13.54 7.54 0.44
N ALA A 399 13.85 7.60 -0.86
CA ALA A 399 13.78 6.44 -1.74
C ALA A 399 14.86 5.41 -1.37
N LYS A 400 16.09 5.84 -1.06
CA LYS A 400 17.16 4.94 -0.58
C LYS A 400 16.75 4.26 0.73
N THR A 401 16.25 5.02 1.70
CA THR A 401 15.77 4.48 2.99
C THR A 401 14.64 3.45 2.78
N ALA A 402 13.70 3.73 1.88
CA ALA A 402 12.65 2.76 1.55
C ALA A 402 13.24 1.47 0.97
N LEU A 403 14.20 1.58 0.05
CA LEU A 403 14.85 0.42 -0.58
C LEU A 403 15.82 -0.33 0.36
N GLU A 404 16.37 0.32 1.37
CA GLU A 404 17.15 -0.35 2.44
C GLU A 404 16.32 -1.34 3.25
N GLY A 405 15.02 -1.08 3.36
CA GLY A 405 14.06 -2.00 3.96
C GLY A 405 13.64 -3.16 3.04
N PHE A 406 14.08 -3.19 1.78
CA PHE A 406 13.74 -4.29 0.89
C PHE A 406 14.63 -5.51 1.14
N PHE A 407 14.02 -6.68 1.05
CA PHE A 407 14.74 -7.95 1.09
C PHE A 407 15.76 -8.06 -0.05
N PHE A 408 15.39 -7.54 -1.23
CA PHE A 408 16.30 -7.53 -2.38
C PHE A 408 15.96 -6.42 -3.39
N VAL A 409 17.02 -5.75 -3.89
CA VAL A 409 16.94 -4.81 -5.01
C VAL A 409 17.86 -5.30 -6.12
N GLY A 410 17.27 -5.74 -7.24
CA GLY A 410 17.99 -6.24 -8.40
C GLY A 410 18.26 -5.14 -9.44
N ILE A 411 19.15 -5.45 -10.39
CA ILE A 411 19.47 -4.60 -11.54
C ILE A 411 19.10 -5.33 -12.83
N THR A 412 18.30 -4.67 -13.67
CA THR A 412 17.76 -5.26 -14.91
C THR A 412 18.85 -5.67 -15.88
N GLU A 413 19.90 -4.85 -16.04
CA GLU A 413 21.05 -5.12 -16.93
C GLU A 413 21.91 -6.29 -16.43
N ARG A 414 21.71 -6.70 -15.18
CA ARG A 414 22.39 -7.80 -14.51
C ARG A 414 21.38 -8.82 -13.97
N MET A 415 20.34 -9.10 -14.76
CA MET A 415 19.18 -9.90 -14.34
C MET A 415 19.56 -11.27 -13.81
N GLU A 416 20.42 -12.00 -14.55
CA GLU A 416 20.83 -13.35 -14.15
C GLU A 416 21.60 -13.34 -12.82
N GLU A 417 22.53 -12.41 -12.64
CA GLU A 417 23.28 -12.22 -11.40
C GLU A 417 22.33 -11.83 -10.25
N SER A 418 21.43 -10.88 -10.51
CA SER A 418 20.43 -10.42 -9.56
C SER A 418 19.54 -11.57 -9.08
N VAL A 419 19.01 -12.38 -9.98
CA VAL A 419 18.15 -13.52 -9.64
C VAL A 419 18.93 -14.61 -8.90
N ASN A 420 20.19 -14.86 -9.27
CA ASN A 420 21.03 -15.83 -8.56
C ASN A 420 21.33 -15.39 -7.13
N LYS A 421 21.60 -14.09 -6.91
CA LYS A 421 21.79 -13.51 -5.57
C LYS A 421 20.50 -13.56 -4.74
N LEU A 422 19.37 -13.19 -5.33
CA LEU A 422 18.05 -13.29 -4.69
C LEU A 422 17.76 -14.74 -4.27
N ARG A 423 18.05 -15.70 -5.14
CA ARG A 423 17.87 -17.14 -4.84
C ARG A 423 18.71 -17.60 -3.66
N ALA A 424 19.96 -17.14 -3.56
CA ALA A 424 20.83 -17.45 -2.43
C ALA A 424 20.26 -16.88 -1.12
N LEU A 425 19.80 -15.61 -1.15
CA LEU A 425 19.17 -14.95 0.01
C LEU A 425 17.87 -15.63 0.40
N ALA A 426 17.00 -15.95 -0.55
CA ALA A 426 15.74 -16.64 -0.30
C ALA A 426 15.97 -18.01 0.38
N ARG A 427 16.94 -18.79 -0.12
CA ARG A 427 17.33 -20.06 0.50
C ARG A 427 17.84 -19.88 1.92
N ALA A 428 18.65 -18.85 2.17
CA ALA A 428 19.15 -18.56 3.52
C ALA A 428 18.01 -18.14 4.47
N ALA A 429 16.95 -17.53 3.95
CA ALA A 429 15.72 -17.17 4.68
C ALA A 429 14.72 -18.35 4.80
N GLY A 430 15.07 -19.55 4.38
CA GLY A 430 14.16 -20.70 4.41
C GLY A 430 13.05 -20.67 3.36
N LEU A 431 13.16 -19.78 2.35
CA LEU A 431 12.22 -19.70 1.26
C LEU A 431 12.62 -20.64 0.13
N ASP A 432 11.64 -21.37 -0.37
CA ASP A 432 11.79 -22.12 -1.61
C ASP A 432 11.59 -21.15 -2.79
N PHE A 433 12.67 -20.91 -3.56
CA PHE A 433 12.67 -19.95 -4.67
C PHE A 433 12.93 -20.68 -6.00
N PRO A 434 12.24 -20.27 -7.10
CA PRO A 434 12.26 -21.00 -8.37
C PRO A 434 13.67 -21.23 -8.93
N PRO A 435 13.95 -22.41 -9.46
CA PRO A 435 15.13 -22.65 -10.28
C PRO A 435 14.98 -21.98 -11.66
N GLY A 436 16.09 -21.75 -12.36
CA GLY A 436 16.09 -21.21 -13.71
C GLY A 436 16.16 -19.68 -13.77
N SER A 437 16.32 -19.16 -14.97
CA SER A 437 16.33 -17.72 -15.26
C SER A 437 14.94 -17.24 -15.65
N PRO A 438 14.57 -15.97 -15.36
CA PRO A 438 13.33 -15.40 -15.86
C PRO A 438 13.29 -15.51 -17.39
N PRO A 439 12.13 -15.80 -17.98
CA PRO A 439 11.98 -15.75 -19.42
C PRO A 439 12.27 -14.33 -19.93
N VAL A 440 12.84 -14.24 -21.11
CA VAL A 440 13.07 -12.93 -21.74
C VAL A 440 11.77 -12.48 -22.40
N GLU A 441 11.01 -11.68 -21.68
CA GLU A 441 9.75 -11.11 -22.14
C GLU A 441 9.96 -9.66 -22.63
N ASN A 442 9.25 -9.27 -23.68
CA ASN A 442 9.17 -7.88 -24.15
C ASN A 442 10.54 -7.24 -24.47
N THR A 443 11.33 -7.87 -25.32
CA THR A 443 12.56 -7.25 -25.84
C THR A 443 12.23 -6.04 -26.70
N SER A 444 12.82 -4.89 -26.36
CA SER A 444 12.71 -3.65 -27.16
C SER A 444 13.57 -3.70 -28.45
N ALA A 445 13.99 -4.87 -28.90
CA ALA A 445 14.98 -5.05 -29.99
C ALA A 445 14.47 -4.55 -31.35
N ASP A 446 13.16 -4.40 -31.52
CA ASP A 446 12.56 -4.05 -32.82
C ASP A 446 12.46 -2.53 -33.08
N TYR A 447 12.80 -1.69 -32.10
CA TYR A 447 12.78 -0.23 -32.26
C TYR A 447 14.20 0.32 -32.37
N ARG A 448 14.67 0.40 -33.57
CA ARG A 448 15.92 1.11 -33.95
C ARG A 448 15.62 2.57 -34.34
N ASP A 449 14.88 3.30 -33.49
CA ASP A 449 14.82 4.75 -33.63
C ASP A 449 16.21 5.33 -33.36
N ASP A 450 16.59 6.30 -34.16
CA ASP A 450 17.83 7.04 -33.91
C ASP A 450 17.82 7.69 -32.51
N LEU A 451 18.69 7.19 -31.65
CA LEU A 451 18.91 7.71 -30.30
C LEU A 451 20.06 8.73 -30.27
N GLY A 452 20.53 9.19 -31.43
CA GLY A 452 21.64 10.13 -31.55
C GLY A 452 21.41 11.47 -30.84
N TRP A 453 20.12 11.80 -30.51
CA TRP A 453 19.77 12.96 -29.72
C TRP A 453 20.01 12.80 -28.19
N LEU A 454 20.29 11.59 -27.68
CA LEU A 454 20.54 11.33 -26.27
C LEU A 454 21.94 11.75 -25.81
N HIS A 455 22.23 13.04 -25.93
CA HIS A 455 23.50 13.62 -25.48
C HIS A 455 23.31 15.07 -24.97
N PRO A 456 24.24 15.58 -24.14
CA PRO A 456 24.10 16.90 -23.52
C PRO A 456 24.08 18.10 -24.52
N GLY A 457 24.52 17.91 -25.75
CA GLY A 457 24.47 18.91 -26.80
C GLY A 457 23.13 19.08 -27.50
N ASP A 458 22.22 18.12 -27.35
CA ASP A 458 20.83 18.23 -27.82
C ASP A 458 19.95 18.81 -26.72
N GLU A 459 19.02 19.69 -27.08
CA GLU A 459 18.10 20.32 -26.13
C GLU A 459 17.26 19.30 -25.36
N VAL A 460 16.62 18.34 -26.08
CA VAL A 460 15.76 17.31 -25.48
C VAL A 460 16.59 16.29 -24.72
N GLY A 461 17.76 15.92 -25.24
CA GLY A 461 18.74 15.08 -24.55
C GLY A 461 19.17 15.68 -23.22
N SER A 462 19.50 16.98 -23.22
CA SER A 462 19.82 17.73 -22.00
C SER A 462 18.67 17.79 -20.98
N MET A 463 17.42 17.96 -21.46
CA MET A 463 16.22 17.92 -20.60
C MET A 463 16.07 16.54 -19.97
N LEU A 464 16.18 15.48 -20.74
CA LEU A 464 16.08 14.11 -20.25
C LEU A 464 17.15 13.80 -19.20
N LEU A 465 18.42 14.12 -19.48
CA LEU A 465 19.51 13.88 -18.54
C LEU A 465 19.27 14.56 -17.18
N ARG A 466 18.76 15.79 -17.18
CA ARG A 466 18.38 16.49 -15.93
C ARG A 466 17.17 15.84 -15.24
N SER A 467 16.17 15.40 -16.02
CA SER A 467 14.94 14.82 -15.45
C SER A 467 15.16 13.48 -14.75
N VAL A 468 16.22 12.75 -15.08
CA VAL A 468 16.55 11.44 -14.50
C VAL A 468 17.78 11.47 -13.59
N GLU A 469 18.26 12.65 -13.22
CA GLU A 469 19.51 12.79 -12.46
C GLU A 469 19.47 12.07 -11.11
N LYS A 470 18.41 12.23 -10.34
CA LYS A 470 18.26 11.53 -9.05
C LYS A 470 17.97 10.05 -9.22
N ASP A 471 17.28 9.66 -10.28
CA ASP A 471 17.08 8.24 -10.63
C ASP A 471 18.42 7.57 -10.97
N ARG A 472 19.36 8.29 -11.62
CA ARG A 472 20.72 7.81 -11.89
C ARG A 472 21.45 7.57 -10.57
N GLN A 473 21.40 8.52 -9.66
CA GLN A 473 22.02 8.38 -8.33
C GLN A 473 21.44 7.22 -7.54
N LEU A 474 20.12 7.01 -7.61
CA LEU A 474 19.46 5.87 -6.97
C LEU A 474 19.88 4.54 -7.60
N TYR A 475 19.96 4.48 -8.92
CA TYR A 475 20.40 3.30 -9.69
C TYR A 475 21.85 2.94 -9.34
N ASP A 476 22.76 3.92 -9.37
CA ASP A 476 24.18 3.71 -9.08
C ASP A 476 24.39 3.23 -7.65
N TRP A 477 23.63 3.81 -6.71
CA TRP A 477 23.62 3.39 -5.30
C TRP A 477 23.15 1.92 -5.15
N ALA A 478 22.09 1.51 -5.86
CA ALA A 478 21.60 0.14 -5.82
C ALA A 478 22.56 -0.84 -6.50
N ALA A 479 23.11 -0.46 -7.67
CA ALA A 479 24.05 -1.28 -8.43
C ALA A 479 25.33 -1.59 -7.64
N ALA A 480 25.83 -0.63 -6.86
CA ALA A 480 26.99 -0.82 -5.99
C ALA A 480 26.74 -1.88 -4.89
N ARG A 481 25.49 -2.03 -4.41
CA ARG A 481 25.12 -3.02 -3.39
C ARG A 481 24.99 -4.45 -3.92
N ILE A 482 24.80 -4.62 -5.22
CA ILE A 482 24.77 -5.97 -5.83
C ILE A 482 26.20 -6.51 -5.97
N THR A 483 27.20 -5.65 -6.14
CA THR A 483 28.61 -6.07 -6.31
C THR A 483 29.34 -6.39 -5.02
N GLY A 484 28.85 -5.92 -3.88
CA GLY A 484 29.36 -6.24 -2.54
C GLY A 484 28.62 -7.41 -1.91
#